data_3eb263ff19834a154cc66c368e1997e0
#
_entry.id   3eb263ff19834a154cc66c368e1997e0
#
_cell.length_a   1.000
_cell.length_b   1.000
_cell.length_c   1.000
_cell.angle_alpha   90.00
_cell.angle_beta   90.00
_cell.angle_gamma   90.00
#
_symmetry.space_group_name_H-M   'P 1'
#
loop_
_entity.id
_entity.type
_entity.pdbx_description
1 polymer ?
#
loop_
_entity_poly.entity_id
_entity_poly.type
_entity_poly.pdbx_seq_one_letter_code
_entity_poly.pdbx_strand_id
1 'polypeptide(L)'
;MGKILWNSHRASYDLWADLPSPIKTTFRNSCYEQIKKLYQQTGYKYQAYIPAEPAGGADAEDMIMNMPLQKIPGAYLAMGFGECAHRKFKDRLLVPEAYCHRENYAYFPEVMVIDKKRLEKRKLPETYEALTDVSYRGEICLIGQMDDMDPLIPVYLYRKFGEKAVRAFVENINCCAAPIETIRHIGKAGNTYGSFFVMPYLFAQICLENPYARVQIPADGAAAENFILFCTKEAYRQGCTKSILNQAPMRRVFEEKYFPLCDSPMLKIDAACKDRVICEELARVRTIIRDTRKRQERFSKDAADS
;
A
#
# COMPACT_ATOMS: atom_id res chain seq x y z
N MET A 1 10.83 -32.15 -2.36
CA MET A 1 10.39 -31.30 -1.23
C MET A 1 10.67 -29.86 -1.58
N GLY A 2 9.64 -29.08 -1.88
CA GLY A 2 9.79 -27.64 -2.16
C GLY A 2 10.34 -26.95 -0.91
N LYS A 3 11.49 -26.27 -1.02
CA LYS A 3 12.06 -25.53 0.11
C LYS A 3 11.67 -24.07 -0.03
N ILE A 4 11.02 -23.51 0.99
CA ILE A 4 11.03 -22.07 1.25
C ILE A 4 12.37 -21.81 1.93
N LEU A 5 13.25 -21.10 1.23
CA LEU A 5 14.62 -20.88 1.70
C LEU A 5 14.77 -19.44 2.16
N TRP A 6 15.14 -19.27 3.40
CA TRP A 6 15.29 -17.99 4.08
C TRP A 6 16.57 -17.24 3.72
N ASN A 7 17.61 -17.94 3.32
CA ASN A 7 18.89 -17.38 2.94
C ASN A 7 19.57 -18.38 2.00
N SER A 8 19.43 -18.25 0.72
CA SER A 8 20.27 -19.02 -0.18
C SER A 8 20.65 -18.22 -1.41
N HIS A 9 21.93 -18.29 -1.73
CA HIS A 9 22.53 -17.82 -2.97
C HIS A 9 22.12 -18.69 -4.17
N ARG A 10 20.84 -19.12 -4.26
CA ARG A 10 20.39 -19.94 -5.37
C ARG A 10 20.23 -19.14 -6.65
N ALA A 11 20.38 -19.82 -7.76
CA ALA A 11 20.44 -19.22 -9.08
C ALA A 11 19.09 -18.66 -9.58
N SER A 12 17.94 -19.22 -9.12
CA SER A 12 16.60 -18.73 -9.47
C SER A 12 15.54 -19.26 -8.51
N TYR A 13 14.45 -18.52 -8.37
CA TYR A 13 13.22 -18.90 -7.66
C TYR A 13 12.05 -18.91 -8.66
N ASP A 14 11.04 -19.73 -8.40
CA ASP A 14 9.79 -19.70 -9.16
C ASP A 14 8.94 -18.50 -8.74
N LEU A 15 8.97 -18.13 -7.44
CA LEU A 15 8.28 -16.98 -6.89
C LEU A 15 9.16 -16.23 -5.89
N TRP A 16 9.19 -14.92 -6.02
CA TRP A 16 9.60 -14.00 -4.95
C TRP A 16 8.38 -13.20 -4.53
N ALA A 17 8.08 -13.16 -3.22
CA ALA A 17 6.96 -12.38 -2.70
C ALA A 17 7.45 -11.42 -1.62
N ASP A 18 7.39 -10.12 -1.92
CA ASP A 18 7.62 -9.05 -0.95
C ASP A 18 6.27 -8.57 -0.43
N LEU A 19 6.03 -8.85 0.84
CA LEU A 19 4.72 -8.69 1.46
C LEU A 19 4.83 -7.91 2.77
N PRO A 20 3.83 -7.11 3.11
CA PRO A 20 3.79 -6.41 4.38
C PRO A 20 3.71 -7.40 5.56
N SER A 21 4.29 -7.00 6.69
CA SER A 21 4.38 -7.83 7.90
C SER A 21 3.08 -8.50 8.33
N PRO A 22 1.89 -7.87 8.25
CA PRO A 22 0.64 -8.49 8.73
C PRO A 22 0.25 -9.79 8.03
N ILE A 23 0.62 -9.97 6.76
CA ILE A 23 0.27 -11.19 5.99
C ILE A 23 1.45 -12.13 5.75
N LYS A 24 2.66 -11.66 5.89
CA LYS A 24 3.89 -12.36 5.50
C LYS A 24 4.01 -13.79 6.06
N THR A 25 3.86 -13.94 7.38
CA THR A 25 4.01 -15.25 8.04
C THR A 25 2.90 -16.21 7.62
N THR A 26 1.65 -15.76 7.60
CA THR A 26 0.50 -16.57 7.20
C THR A 26 0.60 -16.97 5.74
N PHE A 27 0.96 -16.03 4.86
CA PHE A 27 1.20 -16.28 3.44
C PHE A 27 2.28 -17.35 3.24
N ARG A 28 3.43 -17.19 3.91
CA ARG A 28 4.52 -18.14 3.81
C ARG A 28 4.09 -19.57 4.20
N ASN A 29 3.39 -19.72 5.32
CA ASN A 29 2.95 -21.01 5.78
C ASN A 29 1.94 -21.65 4.80
N SER A 30 0.96 -20.88 4.33
CA SER A 30 0.01 -21.34 3.33
C SER A 30 0.69 -21.67 1.99
N CYS A 31 1.62 -20.86 1.54
CA CYS A 31 2.39 -21.09 0.32
C CYS A 31 3.19 -22.39 0.40
N TYR A 32 3.83 -22.66 1.54
CA TYR A 32 4.56 -23.92 1.75
C TYR A 32 3.65 -25.14 1.61
N GLU A 33 2.46 -25.11 2.21
CA GLU A 33 1.51 -26.22 2.08
C GLU A 33 1.02 -26.42 0.64
N GLN A 34 0.80 -25.34 -0.11
CA GLN A 34 0.41 -25.45 -1.53
C GLN A 34 1.57 -25.97 -2.40
N ILE A 35 2.81 -25.55 -2.15
CA ILE A 35 4.00 -26.07 -2.82
C ILE A 35 4.17 -27.57 -2.57
N LYS A 36 3.95 -28.03 -1.34
CA LYS A 36 4.00 -29.43 -0.96
C LYS A 36 2.95 -30.25 -1.71
N LYS A 37 1.71 -29.76 -1.80
CA LYS A 37 0.64 -30.39 -2.57
C LYS A 37 0.97 -30.47 -4.05
N LEU A 38 1.47 -29.37 -4.65
CA LEU A 38 1.90 -29.33 -6.05
C LEU A 38 2.97 -30.40 -6.32
N TYR A 39 3.97 -30.50 -5.44
CA TYR A 39 5.00 -31.52 -5.56
C TYR A 39 4.43 -32.97 -5.50
N GLN A 40 3.52 -33.22 -4.59
CA GLN A 40 2.88 -34.53 -4.49
C GLN A 40 2.07 -34.90 -5.73
N GLN A 41 1.45 -33.92 -6.39
CA GLN A 41 0.61 -34.14 -7.56
C GLN A 41 1.42 -34.25 -8.88
N THR A 42 2.50 -33.47 -8.99
CA THR A 42 3.19 -33.28 -10.27
C THR A 42 4.67 -33.69 -10.26
N GLY A 43 5.26 -33.88 -9.07
CA GLY A 43 6.71 -34.04 -8.92
C GLY A 43 7.51 -32.75 -9.14
N TYR A 44 6.86 -31.61 -9.44
CA TYR A 44 7.54 -30.34 -9.69
C TYR A 44 8.07 -29.70 -8.41
N LYS A 45 9.37 -29.38 -8.40
CA LYS A 45 10.07 -28.79 -7.24
C LYS A 45 9.98 -27.26 -7.26
N TYR A 46 8.81 -26.73 -7.01
CA TYR A 46 8.56 -25.29 -6.92
C TYR A 46 9.33 -24.65 -5.75
N GLN A 47 9.90 -23.47 -5.97
CA GLN A 47 10.70 -22.74 -4.98
C GLN A 47 10.19 -21.31 -4.84
N ALA A 48 9.82 -20.92 -3.61
CA ALA A 48 9.43 -19.56 -3.29
C ALA A 48 10.43 -18.92 -2.30
N TYR A 49 10.70 -17.63 -2.50
CA TYR A 49 11.42 -16.80 -1.55
C TYR A 49 10.48 -15.71 -1.00
N ILE A 50 10.36 -15.68 0.32
CA ILE A 50 9.53 -14.72 1.05
C ILE A 50 10.44 -14.16 2.14
N PRO A 51 10.97 -12.93 2.02
CA PRO A 51 11.90 -12.32 2.97
C PRO A 51 11.32 -12.32 4.39
N ALA A 52 12.16 -12.50 5.42
CA ALA A 52 11.73 -12.47 6.81
C ALA A 52 11.32 -11.07 7.26
N GLU A 53 12.21 -10.13 6.99
CA GLU A 53 11.93 -8.71 7.19
C GLU A 53 11.30 -8.17 5.91
N PRO A 54 10.44 -7.12 5.99
CA PRO A 54 10.18 -6.33 4.84
C PRO A 54 11.55 -5.76 4.43
N ALA A 55 12.13 -6.28 3.38
CA ALA A 55 13.00 -5.44 2.59
C ALA A 55 12.09 -4.24 2.31
N GLY A 56 12.40 -3.06 2.86
CA GLY A 56 11.64 -1.88 2.47
C GLY A 56 11.53 -1.96 0.97
N GLY A 57 10.35 -1.84 0.35
CA GLY A 57 10.08 -2.21 -1.05
C GLY A 57 11.19 -1.88 -2.04
N ALA A 58 12.00 -0.92 -1.66
CA ALA A 58 13.27 -0.49 -2.18
C ALA A 58 14.32 -1.59 -2.34
N ASP A 59 14.56 -2.36 -1.31
CA ASP A 59 15.72 -3.28 -1.29
C ASP A 59 15.43 -4.56 -2.10
N ALA A 60 14.18 -5.05 -2.08
CA ALA A 60 13.81 -6.22 -2.85
C ALA A 60 13.81 -5.94 -4.36
N GLU A 61 13.35 -4.76 -4.76
CA GLU A 61 13.38 -4.31 -6.14
C GLU A 61 14.80 -4.03 -6.62
N ASP A 62 15.62 -3.37 -5.82
CA ASP A 62 17.03 -3.17 -6.11
C ASP A 62 17.74 -4.51 -6.30
N MET A 63 17.44 -5.50 -5.48
CA MET A 63 17.99 -6.84 -5.63
C MET A 63 17.56 -7.49 -6.94
N ILE A 64 16.28 -7.43 -7.31
CA ILE A 64 15.76 -8.02 -8.55
C ILE A 64 16.32 -7.29 -9.76
N MET A 65 16.35 -5.94 -9.73
CA MET A 65 16.86 -5.13 -10.84
C MET A 65 18.35 -5.34 -11.11
N ASN A 66 19.13 -5.63 -10.07
CA ASN A 66 20.56 -5.87 -10.18
C ASN A 66 20.92 -7.35 -10.37
N MET A 67 19.93 -8.27 -10.36
CA MET A 67 20.18 -9.67 -10.63
C MET A 67 20.50 -9.90 -12.11
N PRO A 68 21.47 -10.77 -12.42
CA PRO A 68 21.61 -11.30 -13.79
C PRO A 68 20.30 -11.91 -14.26
N LEU A 69 19.94 -11.72 -15.53
CA LEU A 69 18.68 -12.24 -16.12
C LEU A 69 18.42 -13.73 -15.81
N GLN A 70 19.48 -14.54 -15.74
CA GLN A 70 19.39 -15.96 -15.41
C GLN A 70 19.03 -16.24 -13.94
N LYS A 71 19.07 -15.23 -13.08
CA LYS A 71 18.83 -15.35 -11.63
C LYS A 71 17.54 -14.69 -11.18
N ILE A 72 16.88 -13.92 -12.04
CA ILE A 72 15.60 -13.31 -11.67
C ILE A 72 14.56 -14.40 -11.38
N PRO A 73 13.67 -14.19 -10.38
CA PRO A 73 12.59 -15.13 -10.12
C PRO A 73 11.63 -15.23 -11.33
N GLY A 74 11.02 -16.40 -11.52
CA GLY A 74 10.01 -16.58 -12.56
C GLY A 74 8.78 -15.68 -12.37
N ALA A 75 8.40 -15.46 -11.12
CA ALA A 75 7.33 -14.54 -10.75
C ALA A 75 7.74 -13.67 -9.55
N TYR A 76 7.20 -12.45 -9.50
CA TYR A 76 7.40 -11.50 -8.40
C TYR A 76 6.06 -10.91 -7.98
N LEU A 77 5.72 -11.02 -6.70
CA LEU A 77 4.52 -10.44 -6.09
C LEU A 77 4.94 -9.33 -5.13
N ALA A 78 4.54 -8.09 -5.42
CA ALA A 78 4.91 -6.91 -4.63
C ALA A 78 3.83 -5.84 -4.62
N MET A 79 3.96 -4.89 -3.70
CA MET A 79 3.15 -3.68 -3.68
C MET A 79 3.58 -2.71 -4.78
N GLY A 80 2.61 -2.07 -5.44
CA GLY A 80 2.83 -1.32 -6.68
C GLY A 80 3.60 -0.01 -6.54
N PHE A 81 3.62 0.62 -5.36
CA PHE A 81 4.47 1.80 -5.13
C PHE A 81 5.95 1.47 -5.04
N GLY A 82 6.29 0.23 -4.74
CA GLY A 82 7.65 -0.23 -4.78
C GLY A 82 8.32 0.06 -6.12
N GLU A 83 7.61 -0.06 -7.25
CA GLU A 83 8.13 0.31 -8.58
C GLU A 83 8.54 1.78 -8.71
N CYS A 84 8.01 2.67 -7.87
CA CYS A 84 8.23 4.11 -7.98
C CYS A 84 9.06 4.69 -6.81
N ALA A 85 9.39 3.91 -5.80
CA ALA A 85 10.07 4.38 -4.60
C ALA A 85 11.53 4.80 -4.84
N HIS A 86 12.15 4.31 -5.91
CA HIS A 86 13.58 4.49 -6.13
C HIS A 86 13.96 5.76 -6.89
N ARG A 87 14.51 6.72 -6.18
CA ARG A 87 15.16 7.93 -6.75
C ARG A 87 16.36 7.62 -7.66
N LYS A 88 16.92 6.41 -7.59
CA LYS A 88 18.12 6.02 -8.36
C LYS A 88 17.82 5.60 -9.79
N PHE A 89 16.57 5.31 -10.15
CA PHE A 89 16.22 4.71 -11.42
C PHE A 89 15.45 5.64 -12.36
N LYS A 90 15.77 6.94 -12.36
CA LYS A 90 15.11 7.94 -13.23
C LYS A 90 15.05 7.55 -14.72
N ASP A 91 15.95 6.67 -15.18
CA ASP A 91 16.15 6.33 -16.58
C ASP A 91 16.07 4.83 -16.91
N ARG A 92 15.61 3.98 -15.99
CA ARG A 92 15.47 2.53 -16.23
C ARG A 92 14.04 2.06 -16.03
N LEU A 93 13.60 1.11 -16.84
CA LEU A 93 12.41 0.32 -16.58
C LEU A 93 12.54 -0.31 -15.19
N LEU A 94 11.62 0.03 -14.29
CA LEU A 94 11.66 -0.35 -12.87
C LEU A 94 11.46 -1.85 -12.64
N VAL A 95 11.04 -2.57 -13.67
CA VAL A 95 10.88 -4.02 -13.66
C VAL A 95 11.58 -4.56 -14.88
N PRO A 96 12.43 -5.60 -14.75
CA PRO A 96 13.14 -6.19 -15.88
C PRO A 96 12.20 -6.51 -17.05
N GLU A 97 12.61 -6.23 -18.29
CA GLU A 97 11.83 -6.55 -19.50
C GLU A 97 11.41 -8.01 -19.59
N ALA A 98 12.11 -8.87 -18.86
CA ALA A 98 11.76 -10.29 -18.74
C ALA A 98 10.35 -10.50 -18.14
N TYR A 99 9.85 -9.57 -17.33
CA TYR A 99 8.48 -9.63 -16.80
C TYR A 99 7.48 -9.03 -17.78
N CYS A 100 7.07 -9.85 -18.71
CA CYS A 100 6.15 -9.45 -19.79
C CYS A 100 4.66 -9.58 -19.44
N HIS A 101 4.33 -10.24 -18.32
CA HIS A 101 2.97 -10.38 -17.83
C HIS A 101 2.84 -9.72 -16.46
N ARG A 102 1.79 -8.91 -16.30
CA ARG A 102 1.47 -8.18 -15.08
C ARG A 102 -0.02 -8.28 -14.82
N GLU A 103 -0.40 -8.64 -13.60
CA GLU A 103 -1.80 -8.61 -13.18
C GLU A 103 -1.92 -8.08 -11.74
N ASN A 104 -2.96 -7.30 -11.48
CA ASN A 104 -3.31 -6.94 -10.13
C ASN A 104 -3.85 -8.18 -9.42
N TYR A 105 -3.30 -8.50 -8.26
CA TYR A 105 -3.69 -9.66 -7.48
C TYR A 105 -4.60 -9.28 -6.32
N ALA A 106 -4.22 -8.25 -5.57
CA ALA A 106 -4.95 -7.75 -4.41
C ALA A 106 -4.74 -6.24 -4.26
N TYR A 107 -5.40 -5.66 -3.26
CA TYR A 107 -5.30 -4.25 -2.91
C TYR A 107 -4.90 -4.07 -1.46
N PHE A 108 -4.18 -2.99 -1.17
CA PHE A 108 -3.93 -2.47 0.17
C PHE A 108 -4.69 -1.15 0.31
N PRO A 109 -5.96 -1.20 0.75
CA PRO A 109 -6.81 -0.03 0.75
C PRO A 109 -6.60 0.83 1.99
N GLU A 110 -6.74 2.14 1.82
CA GLU A 110 -6.91 3.11 2.89
C GLU A 110 -8.37 3.54 3.01
N VAL A 111 -8.77 3.84 4.23
CA VAL A 111 -10.12 4.33 4.56
C VAL A 111 -10.02 5.46 5.58
N MET A 112 -11.12 6.18 5.75
CA MET A 112 -11.23 7.21 6.77
C MET A 112 -11.69 6.61 8.09
N VAL A 113 -11.04 7.00 9.20
CA VAL A 113 -11.54 6.78 10.55
C VAL A 113 -11.79 8.13 11.18
N ILE A 114 -12.98 8.32 11.74
CA ILE A 114 -13.46 9.59 12.22
C ILE A 114 -13.60 9.53 13.74
N ASP A 115 -12.98 10.47 14.44
CA ASP A 115 -13.20 10.70 15.88
C ASP A 115 -14.50 11.49 16.08
N LYS A 116 -15.58 10.78 16.41
CA LYS A 116 -16.91 11.37 16.62
C LYS A 116 -16.95 12.39 17.74
N LYS A 117 -16.08 12.24 18.75
CA LYS A 117 -16.04 13.15 19.89
C LYS A 117 -15.39 14.48 19.51
N ARG A 118 -14.33 14.44 18.69
CA ARG A 118 -13.63 15.62 18.23
C ARG A 118 -14.33 16.29 17.04
N LEU A 119 -15.04 15.50 16.22
CA LEU A 119 -15.77 16.01 15.07
C LEU A 119 -16.82 17.06 15.45
N GLU A 120 -17.45 16.89 16.61
CA GLU A 120 -18.52 17.76 17.11
C GLU A 120 -19.67 17.95 16.09
N LYS A 121 -19.86 19.21 15.64
CA LYS A 121 -20.92 19.58 14.67
C LYS A 121 -20.44 19.68 13.23
N ARG A 122 -19.17 19.37 12.95
CA ARG A 122 -18.63 19.44 11.58
C ARG A 122 -19.31 18.41 10.67
N LYS A 123 -19.41 18.76 9.39
CA LYS A 123 -19.92 17.84 8.37
C LYS A 123 -19.01 16.62 8.24
N LEU A 124 -19.60 15.44 8.08
CA LEU A 124 -18.85 14.22 7.78
C LEU A 124 -18.36 14.26 6.33
N PRO A 125 -17.07 14.03 6.07
CA PRO A 125 -16.57 13.88 4.71
C PRO A 125 -17.04 12.52 4.14
N GLU A 126 -17.69 12.54 2.99
CA GLU A 126 -18.14 11.31 2.33
C GLU A 126 -17.13 10.75 1.33
N THR A 127 -16.19 11.60 0.88
CA THR A 127 -15.14 11.26 -0.11
C THR A 127 -13.81 11.84 0.33
N TYR A 128 -12.71 11.39 -0.28
CA TYR A 128 -11.41 12.02 -0.04
C TYR A 128 -11.35 13.46 -0.57
N GLU A 129 -12.10 13.78 -1.64
CA GLU A 129 -12.20 15.14 -2.13
C GLU A 129 -12.75 16.08 -1.05
N ALA A 130 -13.74 15.63 -0.28
CA ALA A 130 -14.31 16.43 0.79
C ALA A 130 -13.25 16.87 1.83
N LEU A 131 -12.18 16.07 2.03
CA LEU A 131 -11.07 16.42 2.92
C LEU A 131 -10.22 17.60 2.41
N THR A 132 -10.45 18.08 1.19
CA THR A 132 -9.78 19.28 0.66
C THR A 132 -10.45 20.59 1.10
N ASP A 133 -11.63 20.53 1.73
CA ASP A 133 -12.33 21.71 2.24
C ASP A 133 -11.54 22.35 3.38
N VAL A 134 -11.41 23.68 3.33
CA VAL A 134 -10.66 24.47 4.31
C VAL A 134 -11.21 24.35 5.75
N SER A 135 -12.46 23.95 5.92
CA SER A 135 -13.07 23.71 7.24
C SER A 135 -12.42 22.55 8.00
N TYR A 136 -11.64 21.70 7.31
CA TYR A 136 -10.88 20.60 7.91
C TYR A 136 -9.40 20.92 8.16
N ARG A 137 -9.01 22.20 8.05
CA ARG A 137 -7.62 22.63 8.29
C ARG A 137 -7.12 22.20 9.65
N GLY A 138 -5.99 21.48 9.69
CA GLY A 138 -5.40 20.97 10.94
C GLY A 138 -6.17 19.81 11.59
N GLU A 139 -7.05 19.13 10.85
CA GLU A 139 -7.89 18.06 11.38
C GLU A 139 -7.60 16.69 10.78
N ILE A 140 -6.65 16.60 9.84
CA ILE A 140 -6.31 15.34 9.16
C ILE A 140 -5.00 14.79 9.71
N CYS A 141 -5.01 13.51 10.10
CA CYS A 141 -3.83 12.73 10.43
C CYS A 141 -3.65 11.62 9.38
N LEU A 142 -2.46 11.55 8.77
CA LEU A 142 -2.08 10.47 7.87
C LEU A 142 -1.16 9.47 8.57
N ILE A 143 -1.02 8.29 7.97
CA ILE A 143 -0.03 7.32 8.40
C ILE A 143 1.34 7.71 7.82
N GLY A 144 2.40 7.48 8.62
CA GLY A 144 3.79 7.74 8.24
C GLY A 144 4.49 8.78 9.09
N GLN A 145 5.44 9.45 8.48
CA GLN A 145 6.18 10.58 9.04
C GLN A 145 5.93 11.83 8.20
N MET A 146 6.02 12.99 8.82
CA MET A 146 5.73 14.25 8.12
C MET A 146 6.61 14.50 6.91
N ASP A 147 7.86 14.06 6.94
CA ASP A 147 8.82 14.21 5.83
C ASP A 147 8.70 13.10 4.79
N ASP A 148 8.03 12.00 5.15
CA ASP A 148 7.81 10.83 4.30
C ASP A 148 6.37 10.29 4.50
N MET A 149 5.39 11.18 4.25
CA MET A 149 3.98 10.80 4.33
C MET A 149 3.60 9.84 3.21
N ASP A 150 2.65 8.96 3.50
CA ASP A 150 2.10 8.07 2.50
C ASP A 150 1.54 8.88 1.31
N PRO A 151 2.00 8.65 0.09
CA PRO A 151 1.57 9.40 -1.08
C PRO A 151 0.25 8.90 -1.68
N LEU A 152 -0.36 7.83 -1.17
CA LEU A 152 -1.51 7.17 -1.80
C LEU A 152 -2.69 8.14 -2.01
N ILE A 153 -3.13 8.81 -0.94
CA ILE A 153 -4.25 9.76 -1.07
C ILE A 153 -3.88 10.99 -1.89
N PRO A 154 -2.71 11.63 -1.72
CA PRO A 154 -2.25 12.67 -2.63
C PRO A 154 -2.23 12.27 -4.10
N VAL A 155 -1.75 11.06 -4.44
CA VAL A 155 -1.76 10.56 -5.83
C VAL A 155 -3.18 10.34 -6.33
N TYR A 156 -4.05 9.74 -5.52
CA TYR A 156 -5.46 9.59 -5.84
C TYR A 156 -6.14 10.93 -6.15
N LEU A 157 -5.93 11.93 -5.29
CA LEU A 157 -6.48 13.28 -5.49
C LEU A 157 -5.90 13.97 -6.73
N TYR A 158 -4.61 13.78 -6.98
CA TYR A 158 -3.96 14.32 -8.18
C TYR A 158 -4.60 13.78 -9.47
N ARG A 159 -4.85 12.47 -9.51
CA ARG A 159 -5.47 11.80 -10.67
C ARG A 159 -6.88 12.28 -10.96
N LYS A 160 -7.67 12.44 -9.92
CA LYS A 160 -9.10 12.80 -10.07
C LYS A 160 -9.34 14.30 -10.19
N PHE A 161 -8.58 15.11 -9.47
CA PHE A 161 -8.90 16.53 -9.25
C PHE A 161 -7.70 17.47 -9.47
N GLY A 162 -6.52 16.91 -9.78
CA GLY A 162 -5.33 17.66 -10.12
C GLY A 162 -4.60 18.29 -8.93
N GLU A 163 -3.62 19.14 -9.25
CA GLU A 163 -2.67 19.71 -8.29
C GLU A 163 -3.33 20.55 -7.18
N LYS A 164 -4.39 21.29 -7.50
CA LYS A 164 -5.09 22.14 -6.52
C LYS A 164 -5.67 21.32 -5.37
N ALA A 165 -6.26 20.17 -5.66
CA ALA A 165 -6.81 19.28 -4.65
C ALA A 165 -5.72 18.72 -3.73
N VAL A 166 -4.57 18.34 -4.29
CA VAL A 166 -3.42 17.88 -3.50
C VAL A 166 -2.95 18.97 -2.54
N ARG A 167 -2.80 20.22 -3.03
CA ARG A 167 -2.39 21.36 -2.19
C ARG A 167 -3.36 21.59 -1.05
N ALA A 168 -4.66 21.68 -1.35
CA ALA A 168 -5.70 21.92 -0.35
C ALA A 168 -5.75 20.79 0.69
N PHE A 169 -5.61 19.53 0.26
CA PHE A 169 -5.54 18.39 1.17
C PHE A 169 -4.31 18.47 2.09
N VAL A 170 -3.12 18.74 1.53
CA VAL A 170 -1.87 18.84 2.31
C VAL A 170 -1.94 20.00 3.31
N GLU A 171 -2.60 21.11 2.98
CA GLU A 171 -2.82 22.23 3.89
C GLU A 171 -3.72 21.89 5.07
N ASN A 172 -4.58 20.89 4.94
CA ASN A 172 -5.47 20.41 5.99
C ASN A 172 -4.83 19.35 6.90
N ILE A 173 -3.67 18.80 6.52
CA ILE A 173 -2.95 17.82 7.34
C ILE A 173 -2.40 18.49 8.59
N ASN A 174 -2.75 17.93 9.75
CA ASN A 174 -2.20 18.31 11.04
C ASN A 174 -0.87 17.60 11.31
N CYS A 175 -0.86 16.28 11.15
CA CYS A 175 0.29 15.46 11.47
C CYS A 175 0.29 14.14 10.69
N CYS A 176 1.44 13.44 10.78
CA CYS A 176 1.54 12.04 10.40
C CYS A 176 1.99 11.23 11.62
N ALA A 177 1.45 10.03 11.82
CA ALA A 177 1.79 9.18 12.94
C ALA A 177 1.60 7.69 12.62
N ALA A 178 2.13 6.81 13.49
CA ALA A 178 1.94 5.38 13.35
C ALA A 178 0.47 4.96 13.60
N PRO A 179 -0.08 3.96 12.88
CA PRO A 179 -1.49 3.57 13.02
C PRO A 179 -1.91 3.25 14.46
N ILE A 180 -1.09 2.51 15.18
CA ILE A 180 -1.39 2.09 16.57
C ILE A 180 -1.42 3.29 17.51
N GLU A 181 -0.59 4.28 17.27
CA GLU A 181 -0.57 5.51 18.04
C GLU A 181 -1.85 6.30 17.82
N THR A 182 -2.24 6.51 16.56
CA THR A 182 -3.48 7.25 16.22
C THR A 182 -4.72 6.57 16.81
N ILE A 183 -4.84 5.26 16.69
CA ILE A 183 -5.98 4.49 17.21
C ILE A 183 -6.16 4.70 18.72
N ARG A 184 -5.07 4.77 19.47
CA ARG A 184 -5.10 4.95 20.92
C ARG A 184 -5.64 6.32 21.34
N HIS A 185 -5.62 7.31 20.47
CA HIS A 185 -6.03 8.69 20.76
C HIS A 185 -7.48 9.00 20.37
N ILE A 186 -8.12 8.16 19.54
CA ILE A 186 -9.51 8.35 19.11
C ILE A 186 -10.46 8.34 20.33
N GLY A 187 -11.24 9.39 20.47
CA GLY A 187 -12.20 9.58 21.56
C GLY A 187 -11.62 10.09 22.87
N LYS A 188 -10.31 10.31 22.98
CA LYS A 188 -9.68 10.88 24.18
C LYS A 188 -9.79 12.40 24.20
N ALA A 189 -9.94 12.97 25.40
CA ALA A 189 -10.02 14.42 25.60
C ALA A 189 -8.76 15.17 25.14
N GLY A 190 -7.60 14.56 25.23
CA GLY A 190 -6.31 15.12 24.80
C GLY A 190 -5.89 14.75 23.37
N ASN A 191 -6.83 14.36 22.50
CA ASN A 191 -6.50 14.06 21.11
C ASN A 191 -6.02 15.33 20.38
N THR A 192 -4.73 15.36 20.02
CA THR A 192 -4.09 16.44 19.24
C THR A 192 -3.90 16.10 17.78
N TYR A 193 -4.22 14.87 17.33
CA TYR A 193 -3.98 14.39 15.98
C TYR A 193 -4.97 14.93 14.95
N GLY A 194 -6.22 15.21 15.35
CA GLY A 194 -7.27 15.66 14.47
C GLY A 194 -8.55 14.83 14.59
N SER A 195 -9.54 15.17 13.77
CA SER A 195 -10.83 14.48 13.72
C SER A 195 -10.86 13.36 12.68
N PHE A 196 -9.98 13.41 11.67
CA PHE A 196 -9.96 12.50 10.53
C PHE A 196 -8.62 11.79 10.43
N PHE A 197 -8.66 10.47 10.44
CA PHE A 197 -7.49 9.62 10.29
C PHE A 197 -7.63 8.85 8.98
N VAL A 198 -6.67 8.97 8.10
CA VAL A 198 -6.60 8.15 6.91
C VAL A 198 -5.58 7.06 7.16
N MET A 199 -6.02 5.81 7.08
CA MET A 199 -5.18 4.67 7.45
C MET A 199 -5.56 3.41 6.68
N PRO A 200 -4.64 2.43 6.60
CA PRO A 200 -4.94 1.14 5.99
C PRO A 200 -6.15 0.45 6.65
N TYR A 201 -7.00 -0.13 5.81
CA TYR A 201 -8.25 -0.75 6.21
C TYR A 201 -8.10 -1.80 7.31
N LEU A 202 -7.01 -2.56 7.29
CA LEU A 202 -6.69 -3.52 8.33
C LEU A 202 -6.59 -2.89 9.74
N PHE A 203 -6.03 -1.68 9.84
CA PHE A 203 -5.93 -0.97 11.12
C PHE A 203 -7.25 -0.31 11.51
N ALA A 204 -8.00 0.14 10.53
CA ALA A 204 -9.33 0.69 10.77
C ALA A 204 -10.30 -0.34 11.38
N GLN A 205 -10.11 -1.65 11.11
CA GLN A 205 -10.91 -2.71 11.73
C GLN A 205 -10.78 -2.73 13.26
N ILE A 206 -9.62 -2.39 13.80
CA ILE A 206 -9.39 -2.28 15.26
C ILE A 206 -10.28 -1.18 15.86
N CYS A 207 -10.58 -0.15 15.07
CA CYS A 207 -11.41 0.97 15.52
C CYS A 207 -12.89 0.64 15.62
N LEU A 208 -13.38 -0.47 15.05
CA LEU A 208 -14.80 -0.85 15.10
C LEU A 208 -15.32 -1.10 16.51
N GLU A 209 -14.45 -1.52 17.42
CA GLU A 209 -14.80 -1.74 18.84
C GLU A 209 -14.80 -0.44 19.66
N ASN A 210 -14.27 0.66 19.11
CA ASN A 210 -14.24 1.95 19.79
C ASN A 210 -15.54 2.74 19.55
N PRO A 211 -16.37 3.01 20.58
CA PRO A 211 -17.66 3.68 20.42
C PRO A 211 -17.53 5.13 19.89
N TYR A 212 -16.35 5.74 20.02
CA TYR A 212 -16.06 7.07 19.51
C TYR A 212 -15.50 7.09 18.10
N ALA A 213 -15.10 5.95 17.56
CA ALA A 213 -14.64 5.84 16.20
C ALA A 213 -15.81 5.60 15.23
N ARG A 214 -15.67 6.09 14.01
CA ARG A 214 -16.48 5.70 12.86
C ARG A 214 -15.55 5.36 11.71
N VAL A 215 -15.54 4.12 11.28
CA VAL A 215 -14.86 3.71 10.05
C VAL A 215 -15.76 4.09 8.87
N GLN A 216 -15.22 4.85 7.96
CA GLN A 216 -15.94 5.33 6.78
C GLN A 216 -15.21 4.93 5.50
N ILE A 217 -15.86 4.12 4.70
CA ILE A 217 -15.44 3.83 3.34
C ILE A 217 -15.93 4.98 2.46
N PRO A 218 -15.06 5.63 1.67
CA PRO A 218 -15.48 6.70 0.77
C PRO A 218 -16.57 6.24 -0.20
N ALA A 219 -17.53 7.11 -0.49
CA ALA A 219 -18.71 6.78 -1.31
C ALA A 219 -18.32 6.37 -2.75
N ASP A 220 -17.26 6.97 -3.29
CA ASP A 220 -16.71 6.64 -4.61
C ASP A 220 -15.83 5.38 -4.61
N GLY A 221 -15.43 4.90 -3.45
CA GLY A 221 -14.59 3.73 -3.24
C GLY A 221 -13.31 4.09 -2.46
N ALA A 222 -12.68 3.09 -1.86
CA ALA A 222 -11.41 3.28 -1.16
C ALA A 222 -10.26 3.51 -2.15
N ALA A 223 -9.35 4.41 -1.81
CA ALA A 223 -8.05 4.46 -2.45
C ALA A 223 -7.23 3.25 -2.02
N ALA A 224 -6.44 2.70 -2.92
CA ALA A 224 -5.67 1.50 -2.62
C ALA A 224 -4.37 1.45 -3.40
N GLU A 225 -3.34 0.91 -2.77
CA GLU A 225 -2.14 0.44 -3.43
C GLU A 225 -2.37 -0.96 -3.98
N ASN A 226 -1.80 -1.26 -5.14
CA ASN A 226 -1.97 -2.56 -5.80
C ASN A 226 -0.91 -3.54 -5.34
N PHE A 227 -1.30 -4.79 -5.09
CA PHE A 227 -0.40 -5.93 -5.15
C PHE A 227 -0.35 -6.43 -6.58
N ILE A 228 0.81 -6.37 -7.19
CA ILE A 228 1.02 -6.74 -8.59
C ILE A 228 1.80 -8.05 -8.65
N LEU A 229 1.28 -8.99 -9.42
CA LEU A 229 1.99 -10.20 -9.79
C LEU A 229 2.66 -9.98 -11.15
N PHE A 230 3.98 -10.00 -11.15
CA PHE A 230 4.80 -9.97 -12.36
C PHE A 230 5.26 -11.38 -12.71
N CYS A 231 5.16 -11.76 -13.97
CA CYS A 231 5.62 -13.06 -14.43
C CYS A 231 6.50 -12.95 -15.68
N THR A 232 7.56 -13.73 -15.72
CA THR A 232 8.27 -14.00 -16.98
C THR A 232 7.35 -14.79 -17.92
N LYS A 233 7.65 -14.76 -19.23
CA LYS A 233 6.88 -15.50 -20.23
C LYS A 233 6.81 -17.00 -19.91
N GLU A 234 7.91 -17.56 -19.43
CA GLU A 234 8.00 -18.99 -19.08
C GLU A 234 7.13 -19.31 -17.86
N ALA A 235 7.29 -18.57 -16.75
CA ALA A 235 6.51 -18.78 -15.53
C ALA A 235 4.99 -18.58 -15.77
N TYR A 236 4.63 -17.62 -16.61
CA TYR A 236 3.23 -17.40 -17.00
C TYR A 236 2.65 -18.61 -17.77
N ARG A 237 3.42 -19.16 -18.73
CA ARG A 237 3.00 -20.36 -19.50
C ARG A 237 2.90 -21.60 -18.64
N GLN A 238 3.82 -21.80 -17.70
CA GLN A 238 3.78 -22.92 -16.76
C GLN A 238 2.56 -22.83 -15.83
N GLY A 239 2.11 -21.63 -15.48
CA GLY A 239 0.92 -21.38 -14.68
C GLY A 239 1.01 -21.84 -13.21
N CYS A 240 2.14 -22.38 -12.75
CA CYS A 240 2.29 -22.94 -11.40
C CYS A 240 2.08 -21.87 -10.32
N THR A 241 2.69 -20.70 -10.48
CA THR A 241 2.53 -19.59 -9.51
C THR A 241 1.06 -19.17 -9.39
N LYS A 242 0.40 -18.97 -10.51
CA LYS A 242 -1.01 -18.58 -10.55
C LYS A 242 -1.91 -19.67 -9.94
N SER A 243 -1.60 -20.93 -10.23
CA SER A 243 -2.30 -22.07 -9.64
C SER A 243 -2.16 -22.10 -8.11
N ILE A 244 -0.97 -21.83 -7.57
CA ILE A 244 -0.74 -21.74 -6.12
C ILE A 244 -1.52 -20.55 -5.53
N LEU A 245 -1.37 -19.35 -6.08
CA LEU A 245 -1.96 -18.13 -5.54
C LEU A 245 -3.49 -18.14 -5.57
N ASN A 246 -4.10 -18.82 -6.56
CA ASN A 246 -5.56 -18.95 -6.69
C ASN A 246 -6.17 -20.02 -5.78
N GLN A 247 -5.37 -20.81 -5.05
CA GLN A 247 -5.91 -21.76 -4.07
C GLN A 247 -6.63 -21.02 -2.92
N ALA A 248 -7.77 -21.57 -2.49
CA ALA A 248 -8.56 -20.97 -1.43
C ALA A 248 -7.77 -20.61 -0.15
N PRO A 249 -6.83 -21.42 0.34
CA PRO A 249 -6.01 -21.04 1.49
C PRO A 249 -5.13 -19.80 1.25
N MET A 250 -4.61 -19.62 0.01
CA MET A 250 -3.80 -18.44 -0.34
C MET A 250 -4.66 -17.18 -0.43
N ARG A 251 -5.81 -17.26 -1.08
CA ARG A 251 -6.79 -16.17 -1.18
C ARG A 251 -7.26 -15.71 0.20
N ARG A 252 -7.57 -16.67 1.08
CA ARG A 252 -8.01 -16.44 2.46
C ARG A 252 -6.99 -15.65 3.28
N VAL A 253 -5.69 -15.84 3.07
CA VAL A 253 -4.63 -15.09 3.75
C VAL A 253 -4.78 -13.58 3.55
N PHE A 254 -5.13 -13.15 2.35
CA PHE A 254 -5.34 -11.73 2.04
C PHE A 254 -6.67 -11.25 2.62
N GLU A 255 -7.75 -11.97 2.40
CA GLU A 255 -9.09 -11.58 2.81
C GLU A 255 -9.24 -11.50 4.35
N GLU A 256 -8.70 -12.47 5.11
CA GLU A 256 -8.73 -12.46 6.57
C GLU A 256 -7.91 -11.32 7.20
N LYS A 257 -7.02 -10.70 6.44
CA LYS A 257 -6.23 -9.54 6.85
C LYS A 257 -6.67 -8.24 6.18
N TYR A 258 -7.88 -8.24 5.60
CA TYR A 258 -8.48 -7.07 4.99
C TYR A 258 -7.71 -6.50 3.79
N PHE A 259 -7.09 -7.38 3.02
CA PHE A 259 -6.50 -7.10 1.73
C PHE A 259 -7.42 -7.67 0.64
N PRO A 260 -8.38 -6.90 0.11
CA PRO A 260 -9.31 -7.43 -0.87
C PRO A 260 -8.58 -7.89 -2.13
N LEU A 261 -8.91 -9.07 -2.61
CA LEU A 261 -8.48 -9.54 -3.91
C LEU A 261 -9.20 -8.77 -5.01
N CYS A 262 -8.65 -8.74 -6.22
CA CYS A 262 -9.20 -7.95 -7.32
C CYS A 262 -10.63 -8.33 -7.72
N ASP A 263 -11.04 -9.55 -7.43
CA ASP A 263 -12.39 -10.09 -7.67
C ASP A 263 -13.24 -10.19 -6.38
N SER A 264 -12.72 -9.69 -5.24
CA SER A 264 -13.42 -9.76 -3.95
C SER A 264 -14.47 -8.66 -3.82
N PRO A 265 -15.69 -8.96 -3.32
CA PRO A 265 -16.70 -7.96 -2.99
C PRO A 265 -16.45 -7.26 -1.65
N MET A 266 -15.39 -7.59 -0.93
CA MET A 266 -15.12 -7.13 0.44
C MET A 266 -15.17 -5.61 0.58
N LEU A 267 -14.59 -4.90 -0.39
CA LEU A 267 -14.47 -3.46 -0.37
C LEU A 267 -14.47 -2.91 -1.80
N LYS A 268 -15.28 -1.88 -2.03
CA LYS A 268 -15.23 -1.15 -3.30
C LYS A 268 -13.95 -0.33 -3.38
N ILE A 269 -13.11 -0.62 -4.38
CA ILE A 269 -11.92 0.16 -4.71
C ILE A 269 -12.26 1.15 -5.81
N ASP A 270 -11.83 2.41 -5.67
CA ASP A 270 -12.04 3.44 -6.69
C ASP A 270 -11.31 3.08 -7.99
N ALA A 271 -11.94 3.38 -9.11
CA ALA A 271 -11.39 3.08 -10.44
C ALA A 271 -10.03 3.75 -10.69
N ALA A 272 -9.82 4.95 -10.13
CA ALA A 272 -8.55 5.67 -10.27
C ALA A 272 -7.35 4.93 -9.63
N CYS A 273 -7.61 3.99 -8.72
CA CYS A 273 -6.58 3.19 -8.06
C CYS A 273 -6.33 1.84 -8.75
N LYS A 274 -7.13 1.48 -9.77
CA LYS A 274 -6.94 0.22 -10.49
C LYS A 274 -5.77 0.28 -11.48
N ASP A 275 -5.43 1.50 -11.90
CA ASP A 275 -4.29 1.73 -12.77
C ASP A 275 -3.02 1.93 -11.95
N ARG A 276 -1.93 1.43 -12.50
CA ARG A 276 -0.60 1.57 -11.94
C ARG A 276 -0.22 3.04 -11.73
N VAL A 277 0.41 3.35 -10.61
CA VAL A 277 1.07 4.64 -10.41
C VAL A 277 2.37 4.68 -11.21
N ILE A 278 2.55 5.71 -12.02
CA ILE A 278 3.79 5.92 -12.77
C ILE A 278 4.75 6.81 -11.97
N CYS A 279 6.05 6.57 -12.12
CA CYS A 279 7.09 7.26 -11.36
C CYS A 279 7.05 8.79 -11.52
N GLU A 280 6.74 9.28 -12.70
CA GLU A 280 6.61 10.71 -12.99
C GLU A 280 5.46 11.35 -12.20
N GLU A 281 4.32 10.67 -12.14
CA GLU A 281 3.17 11.09 -11.36
C GLU A 281 3.51 11.18 -9.87
N LEU A 282 4.11 10.13 -9.32
CA LEU A 282 4.55 10.12 -7.93
C LEU A 282 5.58 11.22 -7.63
N ALA A 283 6.56 11.41 -8.51
CA ALA A 283 7.56 12.47 -8.38
C ALA A 283 6.92 13.87 -8.41
N ARG A 284 5.91 14.07 -9.26
CA ARG A 284 5.14 15.31 -9.33
C ARG A 284 4.38 15.56 -8.03
N VAL A 285 3.65 14.56 -7.54
CA VAL A 285 2.88 14.65 -6.29
C VAL A 285 3.80 14.94 -5.10
N ARG A 286 4.92 14.25 -4.97
CA ARG A 286 5.92 14.51 -3.92
C ARG A 286 6.48 15.94 -3.98
N THR A 287 6.65 16.49 -5.18
CA THR A 287 7.06 17.88 -5.34
C THR A 287 5.99 18.84 -4.84
N ILE A 288 4.71 18.61 -5.20
CA ILE A 288 3.58 19.42 -4.75
C ILE A 288 3.48 19.41 -3.22
N ILE A 289 3.58 18.23 -2.60
CA ILE A 289 3.55 18.06 -1.13
C ILE A 289 4.64 18.91 -0.49
N ARG A 290 5.89 18.72 -0.92
CA ARG A 290 7.05 19.43 -0.38
C ARG A 290 6.92 20.96 -0.49
N ASP A 291 6.49 21.45 -1.66
CA ASP A 291 6.37 22.89 -1.92
C ASP A 291 5.23 23.51 -1.10
N THR A 292 4.12 22.78 -0.92
CA THR A 292 2.99 23.23 -0.10
C THR A 292 3.41 23.36 1.36
N ARG A 293 4.11 22.36 1.90
CA ARG A 293 4.60 22.38 3.28
C ARG A 293 5.60 23.50 3.56
N LYS A 294 6.56 23.72 2.66
CA LYS A 294 7.51 24.84 2.79
C LYS A 294 6.80 26.20 2.86
N ARG A 295 5.69 26.37 2.15
CA ARG A 295 4.87 27.59 2.26
C ARG A 295 4.22 27.71 3.63
N GLN A 296 3.61 26.64 4.14
CA GLN A 296 3.00 26.63 5.48
C GLN A 296 4.00 27.00 6.57
N GLU A 297 5.22 26.43 6.53
CA GLU A 297 6.29 26.72 7.49
C GLU A 297 6.73 28.20 7.47
N ARG A 298 6.80 28.83 6.29
CA ARG A 298 7.13 30.25 6.14
C ARG A 298 6.04 31.12 6.76
N PHE A 299 4.77 30.88 6.43
CA PHE A 299 3.65 31.63 7.00
C PHE A 299 3.57 31.51 8.52
N SER A 300 3.87 30.34 9.07
CA SER A 300 3.86 30.12 10.52
C SER A 300 4.99 30.87 11.23
N LYS A 301 6.17 31.03 10.60
CA LYS A 301 7.29 31.81 11.14
C LYS A 301 6.99 33.31 11.07
N ASP A 302 6.50 33.80 9.95
CA ASP A 302 6.16 35.22 9.78
C ASP A 302 5.06 35.66 10.75
N ALA A 303 4.12 34.76 11.09
CA ALA A 303 3.07 35.00 12.09
C ALA A 303 3.57 34.94 13.55
N ALA A 304 4.67 34.25 13.81
CA ALA A 304 5.27 34.17 15.14
C ALA A 304 6.21 35.35 15.45
N ASP A 305 6.73 35.98 14.38
CA ASP A 305 7.64 37.13 14.47
C ASP A 305 6.91 38.52 14.44
N SER A 306 5.58 38.48 14.21
CA SER A 306 4.68 39.66 14.22
C SER A 306 3.85 39.74 15.48
#